data_35a62c6c0d0bb1c70b28e89f6a3954be
#
_entry.id   35a62c6c0d0bb1c70b28e89f6a3954be
#
_cell.length_a   1.000
_cell.length_b   1.000
_cell.length_c   1.000
_cell.angle_alpha   90.00
_cell.angle_beta   90.00
_cell.angle_gamma   90.00
#
_symmetry.space_group_name_H-M   'P 1'
#
loop_
_entity.id
_entity.type
_entity.pdbx_description
1 polymer ?
#
loop_
_entity_poly.entity_id
_entity_poly.type
_entity_poly.pdbx_seq_one_letter_code
_entity_poly.pdbx_strand_id
1 'polypeptide(L)'
;MHIIQLANFYGPRSGGLRTALHHLGAGYVASGHQVTLVVPGRRYADEMLPSGVRRFSLLAPQIPGTGGYRAVDPHRVRAVLERLEPDRLEVSDRLTLRGMGVWARRNGVPSMVISHERLDRLLEQFLMPEPVARRVADVANRRMARRYDTVVCTTAFARAEFDRIAAPNVRRVPLGVDLATFAPARRDDGWRHTLSGNADALLVHCGRLSPEKHVERSVDTVAELTDAGHRVRLVIAGDGPRRRALERRARGLPVTFLGFLSGRGDVARLLASADVSLAPGPHETFGLAALEALASGTPVVVSASSALREIVRPGCGEAVDDHAPAFAGAVTGLLESPEDARRAAARARAEEFAWPRSVQGMLSALA
;
A
#
# COMPACT_ATOMS: atom_id res chain seq x y z
N MET A 1 -16.79 22.20 1.34
CA MET A 1 -17.58 21.01 0.97
C MET A 1 -17.48 19.99 2.09
N HIS A 2 -18.55 19.23 2.30
CA HIS A 2 -18.51 18.04 3.16
C HIS A 2 -18.20 16.79 2.32
N ILE A 3 -17.03 16.23 2.50
CA ILE A 3 -16.57 15.03 1.79
C ILE A 3 -16.74 13.82 2.73
N ILE A 4 -17.47 12.81 2.29
CA ILE A 4 -17.54 11.52 3.00
C ILE A 4 -16.63 10.50 2.34
N GLN A 5 -15.68 9.95 3.12
CA GLN A 5 -14.87 8.81 2.75
C GLN A 5 -15.47 7.52 3.30
N LEU A 6 -15.76 6.56 2.42
CA LEU A 6 -16.28 5.24 2.81
C LEU A 6 -15.23 4.17 2.59
N ALA A 7 -14.97 3.35 3.61
CA ALA A 7 -14.09 2.20 3.47
C ALA A 7 -14.53 1.04 4.38
N ASN A 8 -14.63 -0.15 3.80
CA ASN A 8 -14.57 -1.42 4.53
C ASN A 8 -13.11 -1.91 4.59
N PHE A 9 -12.86 -3.05 5.18
CA PHE A 9 -11.51 -3.60 5.36
C PHE A 9 -10.54 -2.67 6.11
N TYR A 10 -11.10 -1.71 6.84
CA TYR A 10 -10.38 -0.80 7.71
C TYR A 10 -10.20 -1.41 9.09
N GLY A 11 -8.96 -1.60 9.52
CA GLY A 11 -8.65 -2.21 10.82
C GLY A 11 -7.39 -1.62 11.46
N PRO A 12 -7.16 -1.90 12.76
CA PRO A 12 -6.00 -1.35 13.49
C PRO A 12 -4.65 -1.73 12.87
N ARG A 13 -4.61 -2.89 12.20
CA ARG A 13 -3.43 -3.45 11.53
C ARG A 13 -3.51 -3.37 10.00
N SER A 14 -4.53 -2.71 9.43
CA SER A 14 -4.58 -2.49 7.98
C SER A 14 -3.54 -1.43 7.61
N GLY A 15 -2.58 -1.80 6.75
CA GLY A 15 -1.47 -0.94 6.35
C GLY A 15 -1.89 0.16 5.36
N GLY A 16 -1.66 -0.08 4.07
CA GLY A 16 -1.76 0.93 3.02
C GLY A 16 -3.09 1.68 2.93
N LEU A 17 -4.24 0.96 2.97
CA LEU A 17 -5.56 1.59 2.87
C LEU A 17 -5.81 2.60 4.01
N ARG A 18 -5.53 2.20 5.25
CA ARG A 18 -5.71 3.09 6.41
C ARG A 18 -4.80 4.31 6.31
N THR A 19 -3.53 4.12 5.95
CA THR A 19 -2.58 5.21 5.75
C THR A 19 -3.07 6.17 4.68
N ALA A 20 -3.53 5.67 3.53
CA ALA A 20 -4.05 6.49 2.44
C ALA A 20 -5.26 7.33 2.88
N LEU A 21 -6.27 6.70 3.51
CA LEU A 21 -7.47 7.39 3.98
C LEU A 21 -7.15 8.49 4.99
N HIS A 22 -6.24 8.24 5.94
CA HIS A 22 -5.86 9.23 6.94
C HIS A 22 -5.12 10.42 6.32
N HIS A 23 -4.17 10.19 5.42
CA HIS A 23 -3.43 11.28 4.77
C HIS A 23 -4.30 12.07 3.79
N LEU A 24 -5.14 11.41 3.00
CA LEU A 24 -6.09 12.10 2.11
C LEU A 24 -7.08 12.92 2.92
N GLY A 25 -7.71 12.32 3.94
CA GLY A 25 -8.66 13.03 4.79
C GLY A 25 -8.03 14.24 5.49
N ALA A 26 -6.84 14.09 6.08
CA ALA A 26 -6.10 15.19 6.69
C ALA A 26 -5.76 16.28 5.66
N GLY A 27 -5.38 15.91 4.44
CA GLY A 27 -5.10 16.83 3.35
C GLY A 27 -6.35 17.59 2.88
N TYR A 28 -7.51 16.94 2.83
CA TYR A 28 -8.77 17.60 2.51
C TYR A 28 -9.17 18.61 3.60
N VAL A 29 -9.00 18.26 4.89
CA VAL A 29 -9.23 19.19 6.01
C VAL A 29 -8.30 20.38 5.91
N ALA A 30 -7.01 20.16 5.65
CA ALA A 30 -6.04 21.25 5.45
C ALA A 30 -6.36 22.13 4.23
N SER A 31 -7.11 21.62 3.25
CA SER A 31 -7.62 22.35 2.09
C SER A 31 -8.98 23.06 2.36
N GLY A 32 -9.43 23.12 3.61
CA GLY A 32 -10.65 23.82 4.01
C GLY A 32 -11.95 23.02 3.82
N HIS A 33 -11.88 21.69 3.73
CA HIS A 33 -13.05 20.85 3.59
C HIS A 33 -13.42 20.16 4.92
N GLN A 34 -14.70 19.95 5.15
CA GLN A 34 -15.18 19.06 6.20
C GLN A 34 -15.06 17.61 5.72
N VAL A 35 -14.52 16.74 6.54
CA VAL A 35 -14.30 15.32 6.17
C VAL A 35 -14.88 14.40 7.21
N THR A 36 -15.71 13.44 6.78
CA THR A 36 -16.20 12.34 7.61
C THR A 36 -15.75 11.01 7.03
N LEU A 37 -14.95 10.27 7.79
CA LEU A 37 -14.51 8.93 7.45
C LEU A 37 -15.45 7.89 8.08
N VAL A 38 -16.24 7.21 7.28
CA VAL A 38 -17.18 6.16 7.71
C VAL A 38 -16.54 4.78 7.50
N VAL A 39 -16.36 4.05 8.60
CA VAL A 39 -15.63 2.76 8.63
C VAL A 39 -16.33 1.73 9.51
N PRO A 40 -16.06 0.43 9.32
CA PRO A 40 -16.55 -0.61 10.22
C PRO A 40 -15.85 -0.55 11.58
N GLY A 41 -16.58 -0.82 12.64
CA GLY A 41 -16.08 -0.86 14.01
C GLY A 41 -16.64 -2.03 14.82
N ARG A 42 -16.11 -2.24 16.02
CA ARG A 42 -16.65 -3.18 17.03
C ARG A 42 -17.88 -2.62 17.75
N ARG A 43 -18.03 -1.29 17.72
CA ARG A 43 -19.14 -0.53 18.31
C ARG A 43 -19.36 0.73 17.49
N TYR A 44 -20.48 1.37 17.72
CA TYR A 44 -20.68 2.75 17.27
C TYR A 44 -19.67 3.67 17.97
N ALA A 45 -19.05 4.52 17.22
CA ALA A 45 -18.21 5.60 17.73
C ALA A 45 -18.26 6.78 16.76
N ASP A 46 -18.27 7.98 17.33
CA ASP A 46 -18.21 9.24 16.60
C ASP A 46 -17.13 10.09 17.28
N GLU A 47 -16.03 10.27 16.63
CA GLU A 47 -14.84 10.88 17.22
C GLU A 47 -14.12 11.79 16.24
N MET A 48 -13.60 12.89 16.75
CA MET A 48 -12.74 13.78 15.98
C MET A 48 -11.29 13.30 16.11
N LEU A 49 -10.66 13.00 14.98
CA LEU A 49 -9.25 12.65 14.94
C LEU A 49 -8.37 13.91 15.09
N PRO A 50 -7.12 13.79 15.56
CA PRO A 50 -6.19 14.93 15.66
C PRO A 50 -5.98 15.68 14.34
N SER A 51 -6.24 15.04 13.21
CA SER A 51 -6.18 15.64 11.87
C SER A 51 -7.38 16.50 11.50
N GLY A 52 -8.40 16.63 12.37
CA GLY A 52 -9.66 17.29 12.07
C GLY A 52 -10.66 16.45 11.26
N VAL A 53 -10.32 15.22 10.92
CA VAL A 53 -11.24 14.27 10.27
C VAL A 53 -12.18 13.69 11.33
N ARG A 54 -13.50 13.79 11.12
CA ARG A 54 -14.50 13.09 11.92
C ARG A 54 -14.55 11.62 11.54
N ARG A 55 -14.27 10.72 12.47
CA ARG A 55 -14.38 9.28 12.22
C ARG A 55 -15.68 8.72 12.76
N PHE A 56 -16.48 8.17 11.89
CA PHE A 56 -17.75 7.54 12.23
C PHE A 56 -17.63 6.01 12.06
N SER A 57 -17.58 5.30 13.19
CA SER A 57 -17.45 3.85 13.20
C SER A 57 -18.83 3.20 13.32
N LEU A 58 -19.17 2.33 12.37
CA LEU A 58 -20.43 1.58 12.37
C LEU A 58 -20.20 0.16 12.89
N LEU A 59 -21.07 -0.28 13.78
CA LEU A 59 -21.03 -1.67 14.25
C LEU A 59 -21.17 -2.63 13.06
N ALA A 60 -20.15 -3.47 12.88
CA ALA A 60 -20.08 -4.41 11.76
C ALA A 60 -19.58 -5.78 12.21
N PRO A 61 -20.09 -6.88 11.63
CA PRO A 61 -19.59 -8.21 11.88
C PRO A 61 -18.16 -8.36 11.34
N GLN A 62 -17.42 -9.27 11.96
CA GLN A 62 -16.12 -9.67 11.46
C GLN A 62 -16.30 -10.66 10.30
N ILE A 63 -15.52 -10.51 9.24
CA ILE A 63 -15.50 -11.43 8.11
C ILE A 63 -14.59 -12.60 8.48
N PRO A 64 -15.10 -13.84 8.51
CA PRO A 64 -14.29 -15.02 8.81
C PRO A 64 -13.10 -15.16 7.83
N GLY A 65 -11.97 -15.64 8.33
CA GLY A 65 -10.78 -15.90 7.49
C GLY A 65 -9.99 -14.67 7.02
N THR A 66 -10.42 -13.45 7.34
CA THR A 66 -9.77 -12.21 6.84
C THR A 66 -8.78 -11.57 7.81
N GLY A 67 -8.40 -12.25 8.90
CA GLY A 67 -7.47 -11.68 9.88
C GLY A 67 -8.05 -10.52 10.70
N GLY A 68 -9.38 -10.44 10.82
CA GLY A 68 -10.05 -9.48 11.70
C GLY A 68 -10.73 -8.31 10.98
N TYR A 69 -10.78 -8.31 9.67
CA TYR A 69 -11.51 -7.30 8.91
C TYR A 69 -13.02 -7.41 9.14
N ARG A 70 -13.68 -6.26 9.02
CA ARG A 70 -15.13 -6.09 9.17
C ARG A 70 -15.69 -5.40 7.94
N ALA A 71 -16.96 -5.64 7.64
CA ALA A 71 -17.67 -4.94 6.59
C ALA A 71 -19.03 -4.45 7.10
N VAL A 72 -19.32 -3.19 6.84
CA VAL A 72 -20.61 -2.58 7.18
C VAL A 72 -21.65 -2.99 6.15
N ASP A 73 -22.88 -3.23 6.63
CA ASP A 73 -24.04 -3.37 5.77
C ASP A 73 -24.28 -2.08 4.95
N PRO A 74 -24.35 -2.17 3.61
CA PRO A 74 -24.64 -1.03 2.75
C PRO A 74 -25.92 -0.26 3.09
N HIS A 75 -26.94 -0.90 3.67
CA HIS A 75 -28.15 -0.21 4.11
C HIS A 75 -27.88 0.75 5.26
N ARG A 76 -27.07 0.34 6.25
CA ARG A 76 -26.66 1.21 7.35
C ARG A 76 -25.80 2.37 6.88
N VAL A 77 -24.94 2.14 5.87
CA VAL A 77 -24.15 3.21 5.26
C VAL A 77 -25.07 4.25 4.60
N ARG A 78 -26.10 3.83 3.86
CA ARG A 78 -27.07 4.75 3.25
C ARG A 78 -27.77 5.63 4.28
N ALA A 79 -28.28 5.05 5.37
CA ALA A 79 -28.93 5.80 6.43
C ALA A 79 -27.99 6.87 7.07
N VAL A 80 -26.69 6.58 7.14
CA VAL A 80 -25.69 7.55 7.59
C VAL A 80 -25.48 8.64 6.55
N LEU A 81 -25.37 8.30 5.27
CA LEU A 81 -25.21 9.26 4.19
C LEU A 81 -26.41 10.23 4.10
N GLU A 82 -27.64 9.71 4.22
CA GLU A 82 -28.87 10.50 4.24
C GLU A 82 -28.90 11.51 5.40
N ARG A 83 -28.37 11.12 6.57
CA ARG A 83 -28.26 12.01 7.74
C ARG A 83 -27.14 13.04 7.63
N LEU A 84 -26.03 12.68 6.97
CA LEU A 84 -24.83 13.52 6.88
C LEU A 84 -24.84 14.48 5.69
N GLU A 85 -25.71 14.26 4.71
CA GLU A 85 -25.92 15.08 3.52
C GLU A 85 -24.59 15.53 2.86
N PRO A 86 -23.78 14.59 2.32
CA PRO A 86 -22.48 14.92 1.76
C PRO A 86 -22.58 15.75 0.47
N ASP A 87 -21.67 16.69 0.30
CA ASP A 87 -21.45 17.35 -0.99
C ASP A 87 -20.72 16.45 -1.99
N ARG A 88 -19.86 15.53 -1.47
CA ARG A 88 -19.02 14.63 -2.27
C ARG A 88 -18.85 13.27 -1.59
N LEU A 89 -18.79 12.22 -2.40
CA LEU A 89 -18.64 10.86 -1.92
C LEU A 89 -17.38 10.20 -2.51
N GLU A 90 -16.44 9.81 -1.63
CA GLU A 90 -15.26 9.01 -1.95
C GLU A 90 -15.45 7.59 -1.41
N VAL A 91 -15.28 6.57 -2.25
CA VAL A 91 -15.43 5.16 -1.86
C VAL A 91 -14.13 4.41 -2.11
N SER A 92 -13.55 3.86 -1.05
CA SER A 92 -12.33 3.05 -1.08
C SER A 92 -12.61 1.54 -0.93
N ASP A 93 -13.79 1.09 -1.39
CA ASP A 93 -14.19 -0.32 -1.41
C ASP A 93 -15.03 -0.60 -2.66
N ARG A 94 -14.42 -1.23 -3.62
CA ARG A 94 -15.04 -1.59 -4.89
C ARG A 94 -15.90 -2.85 -4.86
N LEU A 95 -15.88 -3.61 -3.77
CA LEU A 95 -16.55 -4.90 -3.64
C LEU A 95 -17.86 -4.78 -2.86
N THR A 96 -17.76 -4.48 -1.57
CA THR A 96 -18.89 -4.53 -0.66
C THR A 96 -19.71 -3.23 -0.68
N LEU A 97 -19.08 -2.07 -0.96
CA LEU A 97 -19.73 -0.76 -1.06
C LEU A 97 -19.98 -0.30 -2.51
N ARG A 98 -19.87 -1.21 -3.47
CA ARG A 98 -20.05 -0.93 -4.92
C ARG A 98 -21.40 -0.31 -5.29
N GLY A 99 -22.40 -0.40 -4.41
CA GLY A 99 -23.73 0.19 -4.61
C GLY A 99 -23.84 1.67 -4.25
N MET A 100 -22.83 2.24 -3.59
CA MET A 100 -22.89 3.62 -3.08
C MET A 100 -22.87 4.66 -4.20
N GLY A 101 -22.23 4.37 -5.33
CA GLY A 101 -22.30 5.24 -6.51
C GLY A 101 -23.70 5.39 -7.09
N VAL A 102 -24.55 4.33 -7.01
CA VAL A 102 -25.95 4.42 -7.42
C VAL A 102 -26.74 5.30 -6.44
N TRP A 103 -26.48 5.19 -5.15
CA TRP A 103 -27.07 6.07 -4.14
C TRP A 103 -26.68 7.52 -4.39
N ALA A 104 -25.40 7.79 -4.59
CA ALA A 104 -24.87 9.14 -4.85
C ALA A 104 -25.56 9.78 -6.06
N ARG A 105 -25.62 9.07 -7.19
CA ARG A 105 -26.29 9.56 -8.40
C ARG A 105 -27.77 9.88 -8.19
N ARG A 106 -28.50 9.05 -7.43
CA ARG A 106 -29.92 9.29 -7.12
C ARG A 106 -30.15 10.52 -6.25
N ASN A 107 -29.16 10.90 -5.46
CA ASN A 107 -29.20 12.06 -4.56
C ASN A 107 -28.44 13.28 -5.11
N GLY A 108 -27.97 13.23 -6.36
CA GLY A 108 -27.24 14.36 -6.97
C GLY A 108 -25.86 14.62 -6.35
N VAL A 109 -25.26 13.64 -5.67
CA VAL A 109 -23.96 13.75 -5.02
C VAL A 109 -22.86 13.24 -5.96
N PRO A 110 -21.94 14.07 -6.43
CA PRO A 110 -20.79 13.63 -7.19
C PRO A 110 -19.96 12.61 -6.43
N SER A 111 -19.53 11.54 -7.13
CA SER A 111 -18.95 10.36 -6.49
C SER A 111 -17.71 9.84 -7.21
N MET A 112 -16.71 9.45 -6.43
CA MET A 112 -15.59 8.69 -6.97
C MET A 112 -15.37 7.38 -6.22
N VAL A 113 -14.80 6.41 -6.92
CA VAL A 113 -14.31 5.16 -6.34
C VAL A 113 -12.82 5.02 -6.59
N ILE A 114 -12.07 4.67 -5.52
CA ILE A 114 -10.62 4.42 -5.64
C ILE A 114 -10.42 2.91 -5.80
N SER A 115 -9.79 2.53 -6.90
CA SER A 115 -9.38 1.16 -7.16
C SER A 115 -7.99 0.91 -6.56
N HIS A 116 -7.97 0.36 -5.35
CA HIS A 116 -6.74 0.01 -4.64
C HIS A 116 -6.13 -1.32 -5.09
N GLU A 117 -6.88 -2.15 -5.83
CA GLU A 117 -6.50 -3.52 -6.21
C GLU A 117 -6.83 -3.77 -7.67
N ARG A 118 -6.16 -4.75 -8.27
CA ARG A 118 -6.59 -5.36 -9.54
C ARG A 118 -7.53 -6.51 -9.24
N LEU A 119 -8.73 -6.44 -9.78
CA LEU A 119 -9.76 -7.45 -9.52
C LEU A 119 -9.45 -8.77 -10.22
N ASP A 120 -8.91 -8.73 -11.44
CA ASP A 120 -8.49 -9.94 -12.16
C ASP A 120 -7.44 -10.71 -11.34
N ARG A 121 -6.39 -10.04 -10.83
CA ARG A 121 -5.35 -10.64 -10.00
C ARG A 121 -5.85 -11.12 -8.64
N LEU A 122 -6.81 -10.41 -8.06
CA LEU A 122 -7.46 -10.85 -6.82
C LEU A 122 -8.24 -12.15 -7.04
N LEU A 123 -8.98 -12.27 -8.14
CA LEU A 123 -9.76 -13.46 -8.48
C LEU A 123 -8.86 -14.68 -8.78
N GLU A 124 -7.70 -14.47 -9.42
CA GLU A 124 -6.70 -15.52 -9.65
C GLU A 124 -6.17 -16.12 -8.33
N GLN A 125 -6.02 -15.30 -7.27
CA GLN A 125 -5.63 -15.78 -5.95
C GLN A 125 -6.66 -16.75 -5.32
N PHE A 126 -7.92 -16.68 -5.75
CA PHE A 126 -8.98 -17.63 -5.37
C PHE A 126 -9.12 -18.80 -6.36
N LEU A 127 -8.03 -19.19 -7.02
CA LEU A 127 -7.93 -20.33 -7.94
C LEU A 127 -8.82 -20.19 -9.21
N MET A 128 -9.20 -18.99 -9.57
CA MET A 128 -9.93 -18.76 -10.81
C MET A 128 -8.96 -18.71 -12.01
N PRO A 129 -9.17 -19.49 -13.08
CA PRO A 129 -8.33 -19.42 -14.28
C PRO A 129 -8.27 -17.99 -14.85
N GLU A 130 -7.08 -17.54 -15.29
CA GLU A 130 -6.82 -16.17 -15.74
C GLU A 130 -7.85 -15.65 -16.77
N PRO A 131 -8.25 -16.40 -17.84
CA PRO A 131 -9.23 -15.91 -18.79
C PRO A 131 -10.62 -15.66 -18.19
N VAL A 132 -11.02 -16.47 -17.20
CA VAL A 132 -12.28 -16.33 -16.49
C VAL A 132 -12.21 -15.16 -15.52
N ALA A 133 -11.13 -15.06 -14.74
CA ALA A 133 -10.88 -13.95 -13.83
C ALA A 133 -10.94 -12.60 -14.56
N ARG A 134 -10.29 -12.50 -15.73
CA ARG A 134 -10.35 -11.31 -16.60
C ARG A 134 -11.77 -10.96 -17.04
N ARG A 135 -12.54 -11.94 -17.56
CA ARG A 135 -13.93 -11.70 -18.00
C ARG A 135 -14.82 -11.22 -16.86
N VAL A 136 -14.71 -11.86 -15.70
CA VAL A 136 -15.47 -11.48 -14.50
C VAL A 136 -15.08 -10.08 -14.04
N ALA A 137 -13.78 -9.78 -13.98
CA ALA A 137 -13.27 -8.46 -13.65
C ALA A 137 -13.77 -7.39 -14.65
N ASP A 138 -13.75 -7.66 -15.95
CA ASP A 138 -14.22 -6.73 -16.98
C ASP A 138 -15.70 -6.39 -16.82
N VAL A 139 -16.55 -7.38 -16.54
CA VAL A 139 -17.98 -7.15 -16.29
C VAL A 139 -18.19 -6.33 -15.03
N ALA A 140 -17.46 -6.64 -13.96
CA ALA A 140 -17.54 -5.91 -12.70
C ALA A 140 -17.05 -4.46 -12.86
N ASN A 141 -15.95 -4.25 -13.58
CA ASN A 141 -15.35 -2.94 -13.85
C ASN A 141 -16.25 -2.06 -14.73
N ARG A 142 -16.87 -2.62 -15.79
CA ARG A 142 -17.88 -1.88 -16.59
C ARG A 142 -19.06 -1.42 -15.73
N ARG A 143 -19.55 -2.29 -14.84
CA ARG A 143 -20.64 -1.93 -13.93
C ARG A 143 -20.21 -0.85 -12.93
N MET A 144 -18.98 -0.91 -12.43
CA MET A 144 -18.43 0.08 -11.49
C MET A 144 -18.25 1.44 -12.18
N ALA A 145 -17.61 1.48 -13.35
CA ALA A 145 -17.42 2.71 -14.13
C ALA A 145 -18.75 3.41 -14.47
N ARG A 146 -19.83 2.64 -14.71
CA ARG A 146 -21.17 3.20 -14.94
C ARG A 146 -21.86 3.72 -13.68
N ARG A 147 -21.41 3.33 -12.49
CA ARG A 147 -22.07 3.68 -11.22
C ARG A 147 -21.50 4.90 -10.56
N TYR A 148 -20.23 5.20 -10.80
CA TYR A 148 -19.52 6.33 -10.26
C TYR A 148 -19.22 7.38 -11.33
N ASP A 149 -19.12 8.62 -10.94
CA ASP A 149 -18.78 9.70 -11.88
C ASP A 149 -17.30 9.64 -12.25
N THR A 150 -16.45 9.25 -11.29
CA THR A 150 -15.01 9.05 -11.51
C THR A 150 -14.51 7.76 -10.89
N VAL A 151 -13.67 7.04 -11.62
CA VAL A 151 -12.87 5.92 -11.11
C VAL A 151 -11.42 6.39 -11.00
N VAL A 152 -10.84 6.31 -9.81
CA VAL A 152 -9.44 6.67 -9.59
C VAL A 152 -8.61 5.39 -9.46
N CYS A 153 -7.56 5.30 -10.27
CA CYS A 153 -6.52 4.27 -10.16
C CYS A 153 -5.22 4.90 -9.64
N THR A 154 -4.56 4.25 -8.70
CA THR A 154 -3.34 4.80 -8.10
C THR A 154 -2.09 4.57 -8.96
N THR A 155 -2.14 3.64 -9.92
CA THR A 155 -1.04 3.26 -10.81
C THR A 155 -1.55 2.98 -12.23
N ALA A 156 -0.66 2.99 -13.22
CA ALA A 156 -1.00 2.52 -14.57
C ALA A 156 -1.31 1.01 -14.56
N PHE A 157 -0.63 0.25 -13.70
CA PHE A 157 -0.91 -1.17 -13.47
C PHE A 157 -2.36 -1.42 -13.06
N ALA A 158 -2.89 -0.66 -12.09
CA ALA A 158 -4.29 -0.76 -11.68
C ALA A 158 -5.25 -0.24 -12.77
N ARG A 159 -4.84 0.78 -13.52
CA ARG A 159 -5.62 1.36 -14.60
C ARG A 159 -5.82 0.41 -15.79
N ALA A 160 -4.88 -0.49 -16.05
CA ALA A 160 -4.91 -1.40 -17.19
C ALA A 160 -6.20 -2.26 -17.28
N GLU A 161 -6.86 -2.57 -16.15
CA GLU A 161 -8.16 -3.25 -16.15
C GLU A 161 -9.29 -2.39 -16.76
N PHE A 162 -9.23 -1.09 -16.57
CA PHE A 162 -10.22 -0.13 -17.07
C PHE A 162 -9.92 0.29 -18.51
N ASP A 163 -8.64 0.40 -18.88
CA ASP A 163 -8.23 0.65 -20.25
C ASP A 163 -8.68 -0.50 -21.17
N ARG A 164 -8.58 -1.76 -20.70
CA ARG A 164 -9.06 -2.95 -21.42
C ARG A 164 -10.54 -2.90 -21.76
N ILE A 165 -11.35 -2.21 -20.98
CA ILE A 165 -12.79 -2.06 -21.21
C ILE A 165 -13.17 -0.68 -21.76
N ALA A 166 -12.19 0.15 -22.12
CA ALA A 166 -12.36 1.51 -22.61
C ALA A 166 -13.28 2.37 -21.72
N ALA A 167 -13.11 2.28 -20.39
CA ALA A 167 -13.89 3.07 -19.45
C ALA A 167 -13.53 4.57 -19.56
N PRO A 168 -14.53 5.48 -19.82
CA PRO A 168 -14.22 6.87 -20.17
C PRO A 168 -13.89 7.77 -18.98
N ASN A 169 -14.28 7.36 -17.77
CA ASN A 169 -14.22 8.18 -16.54
C ASN A 169 -13.10 7.77 -15.58
N VAL A 170 -11.97 7.29 -16.10
CA VAL A 170 -10.85 6.82 -15.31
C VAL A 170 -9.77 7.88 -15.21
N ARG A 171 -9.36 8.19 -13.98
CA ARG A 171 -8.24 9.10 -13.70
C ARG A 171 -7.13 8.35 -12.96
N ARG A 172 -5.87 8.73 -13.22
CA ARG A 172 -4.74 8.22 -12.47
C ARG A 172 -4.27 9.26 -11.46
N VAL A 173 -4.33 8.92 -10.18
CA VAL A 173 -3.85 9.76 -9.09
C VAL A 173 -2.98 8.89 -8.17
N PRO A 174 -1.66 9.00 -8.25
CA PRO A 174 -0.76 8.26 -7.36
C PRO A 174 -0.97 8.64 -5.90
N LEU A 175 -0.80 7.68 -4.99
CA LEU A 175 -0.76 7.97 -3.56
C LEU A 175 0.57 8.63 -3.19
N GLY A 176 0.60 9.24 -2.02
CA GLY A 176 1.78 9.89 -1.49
C GLY A 176 2.54 9.08 -0.44
N VAL A 177 3.66 9.63 0.00
CA VAL A 177 4.45 9.16 1.13
C VAL A 177 4.69 10.31 2.11
N ASP A 178 4.79 9.96 3.40
CA ASP A 178 5.06 10.92 4.48
C ASP A 178 6.56 11.21 4.55
N LEU A 179 6.98 12.23 3.82
CA LEU A 179 8.39 12.64 3.68
C LEU A 179 8.99 13.24 4.98
N ALA A 180 8.15 13.63 5.94
CA ALA A 180 8.60 14.14 7.24
C ALA A 180 8.91 13.00 8.22
N THR A 181 8.05 11.98 8.26
CA THR A 181 8.29 10.80 9.10
C THR A 181 9.39 9.93 8.50
N PHE A 182 9.33 9.66 7.18
CA PHE A 182 10.30 8.85 6.46
C PHE A 182 11.33 9.76 5.80
N ALA A 183 12.51 9.82 6.40
CA ALA A 183 13.60 10.70 5.94
C ALA A 183 14.96 10.04 6.20
N PRO A 184 15.99 10.31 5.38
CA PRO A 184 17.35 9.80 5.58
C PRO A 184 17.92 10.17 6.95
N ALA A 185 17.54 11.32 7.50
CA ALA A 185 17.96 11.79 8.83
C ALA A 185 17.47 10.91 10.00
N ARG A 186 16.59 9.94 9.74
CA ARG A 186 16.18 8.92 10.74
C ARG A 186 17.17 7.78 10.88
N ARG A 187 18.25 7.76 10.08
CA ARG A 187 19.31 6.75 10.17
C ARG A 187 19.90 6.74 11.59
N ASP A 188 20.07 5.54 12.09
CA ASP A 188 20.70 5.28 13.39
C ASP A 188 21.80 4.23 13.21
N ASP A 189 23.04 4.69 13.20
CA ASP A 189 24.20 3.83 12.97
C ASP A 189 24.45 2.85 14.12
N GLY A 190 24.12 3.19 15.35
CA GLY A 190 24.19 2.29 16.50
C GLY A 190 23.23 1.13 16.38
N TRP A 191 21.97 1.43 16.02
CA TRP A 191 20.99 0.39 15.78
C TRP A 191 21.30 -0.44 14.52
N ARG A 192 21.76 0.23 13.46
CA ARG A 192 22.27 -0.45 12.26
C ARG A 192 23.37 -1.46 12.63
N HIS A 193 24.38 -1.06 13.39
CA HIS A 193 25.45 -1.95 13.81
C HIS A 193 24.91 -3.15 14.61
N THR A 194 23.98 -2.91 15.52
CA THR A 194 23.32 -3.99 16.30
C THR A 194 22.59 -4.98 15.37
N LEU A 195 21.88 -4.49 14.34
CA LEU A 195 21.11 -5.31 13.42
C LEU A 195 21.99 -6.01 12.39
N SER A 196 23.00 -5.36 11.85
CA SER A 196 23.88 -5.92 10.82
C SER A 196 24.92 -6.88 11.39
N GLY A 197 25.36 -6.69 12.65
CA GLY A 197 26.50 -7.43 13.20
C GLY A 197 27.73 -7.24 12.32
N ASN A 198 28.33 -8.34 11.86
CA ASN A 198 29.51 -8.33 11.00
C ASN A 198 29.17 -8.33 9.48
N ALA A 199 27.93 -8.11 9.11
CA ALA A 199 27.56 -8.04 7.70
C ALA A 199 27.96 -6.70 7.07
N ASP A 200 28.35 -6.75 5.80
CA ASP A 200 28.73 -5.56 5.02
C ASP A 200 27.50 -4.79 4.57
N ALA A 201 26.37 -5.49 4.34
CA ALA A 201 25.12 -4.87 3.96
C ALA A 201 23.93 -5.35 4.81
N LEU A 202 23.04 -4.41 5.17
CA LEU A 202 21.80 -4.62 5.87
C LEU A 202 20.63 -4.54 4.90
N LEU A 203 20.00 -5.67 4.62
CA LEU A 203 18.78 -5.75 3.82
C LEU A 203 17.56 -5.68 4.75
N VAL A 204 16.45 -5.13 4.25
CA VAL A 204 15.21 -5.05 5.02
C VAL A 204 14.00 -5.51 4.19
N HIS A 205 13.09 -6.21 4.84
CA HIS A 205 11.73 -6.46 4.34
C HIS A 205 10.72 -5.90 5.35
N CYS A 206 9.93 -4.92 4.96
CA CYS A 206 8.89 -4.33 5.80
C CYS A 206 7.51 -4.64 5.23
N GLY A 207 6.68 -5.38 5.98
CA GLY A 207 5.32 -5.67 5.52
C GLY A 207 4.64 -6.81 6.25
N ARG A 208 3.40 -7.09 5.86
CA ARG A 208 2.65 -8.23 6.37
C ARG A 208 3.28 -9.54 5.87
N LEU A 209 3.41 -10.51 6.76
CA LEU A 209 3.92 -11.84 6.41
C LEU A 209 2.77 -12.74 5.92
N SER A 210 2.26 -12.44 4.74
CA SER A 210 1.12 -13.11 4.10
C SER A 210 1.50 -13.66 2.71
N PRO A 211 0.76 -14.65 2.17
CA PRO A 211 1.13 -15.32 0.92
C PRO A 211 1.37 -14.37 -0.25
N GLU A 212 0.53 -13.36 -0.42
CA GLU A 212 0.59 -12.41 -1.53
C GLU A 212 1.84 -11.50 -1.51
N LYS A 213 2.56 -11.44 -0.37
CA LYS A 213 3.79 -10.65 -0.23
C LYS A 213 5.05 -11.41 -0.63
N HIS A 214 4.97 -12.72 -0.83
CA HIS A 214 6.10 -13.58 -1.24
C HIS A 214 7.40 -13.33 -0.47
N VAL A 215 7.29 -13.20 0.87
CA VAL A 215 8.42 -12.88 1.75
C VAL A 215 9.50 -13.99 1.73
N GLU A 216 9.11 -15.22 1.40
CA GLU A 216 10.03 -16.32 1.15
C GLU A 216 11.10 -15.98 0.12
N ARG A 217 10.77 -15.21 -0.91
CA ARG A 217 11.74 -14.74 -1.92
C ARG A 217 12.81 -13.85 -1.31
N SER A 218 12.46 -13.00 -0.34
CA SER A 218 13.47 -12.21 0.38
C SER A 218 14.44 -13.08 1.18
N VAL A 219 13.95 -14.18 1.77
CA VAL A 219 14.79 -15.16 2.48
C VAL A 219 15.71 -15.89 1.51
N ASP A 220 15.16 -16.34 0.36
CA ASP A 220 15.91 -17.05 -0.67
C ASP A 220 16.98 -16.14 -1.32
N THR A 221 16.68 -14.86 -1.49
CA THR A 221 17.66 -13.86 -1.96
C THR A 221 18.90 -13.81 -1.04
N VAL A 222 18.69 -13.93 0.28
CA VAL A 222 19.82 -13.97 1.23
C VAL A 222 20.60 -15.27 1.11
N ALA A 223 19.94 -16.40 0.85
CA ALA A 223 20.64 -17.65 0.59
C ALA A 223 21.56 -17.52 -0.63
N GLU A 224 21.03 -17.04 -1.77
CA GLU A 224 21.80 -16.80 -3.00
C GLU A 224 23.02 -15.88 -2.75
N LEU A 225 22.81 -14.77 -2.04
CA LEU A 225 23.88 -13.82 -1.72
C LEU A 225 24.95 -14.45 -0.81
N THR A 226 24.53 -15.23 0.18
CA THR A 226 25.44 -15.90 1.11
C THR A 226 26.27 -17.01 0.39
N ASP A 227 25.60 -17.78 -0.47
CA ASP A 227 26.26 -18.83 -1.27
C ASP A 227 27.27 -18.22 -2.27
N ALA A 228 27.00 -16.99 -2.76
CA ALA A 228 27.92 -16.21 -3.58
C ALA A 228 29.06 -15.52 -2.76
N GLY A 229 29.12 -15.72 -1.43
CA GLY A 229 30.16 -15.18 -0.56
C GLY A 229 29.93 -13.75 -0.05
N HIS A 230 28.76 -13.16 -0.29
CA HIS A 230 28.43 -11.84 0.24
C HIS A 230 28.05 -11.90 1.73
N ARG A 231 28.59 -11.02 2.53
CA ARG A 231 28.25 -10.87 3.96
C ARG A 231 27.06 -9.93 4.13
N VAL A 232 25.85 -10.46 3.95
CA VAL A 232 24.61 -9.71 4.09
C VAL A 232 23.81 -10.17 5.31
N ARG A 233 22.94 -9.32 5.83
CA ARG A 233 21.92 -9.69 6.83
C ARG A 233 20.57 -9.13 6.41
N LEU A 234 19.53 -9.94 6.55
CA LEU A 234 18.16 -9.53 6.31
C LEU A 234 17.42 -9.32 7.64
N VAL A 235 16.80 -8.17 7.78
CA VAL A 235 15.86 -7.88 8.86
C VAL A 235 14.44 -7.86 8.31
N ILE A 236 13.57 -8.70 8.87
CA ILE A 236 12.16 -8.78 8.52
C ILE A 236 11.33 -8.12 9.61
N ALA A 237 10.72 -6.96 9.29
CA ALA A 237 9.80 -6.23 10.15
C ALA A 237 8.36 -6.43 9.69
N GLY A 238 7.57 -7.09 10.51
CA GLY A 238 6.17 -7.42 10.24
C GLY A 238 5.73 -8.69 10.94
N ASP A 239 4.44 -8.97 10.79
CA ASP A 239 3.84 -10.19 11.32
C ASP A 239 2.75 -10.70 10.36
N GLY A 240 2.40 -11.97 10.48
CA GLY A 240 1.34 -12.56 9.65
C GLY A 240 1.33 -14.08 9.66
N PRO A 241 0.38 -14.69 8.93
CA PRO A 241 0.17 -16.14 8.97
C PRO A 241 1.36 -16.97 8.48
N ARG A 242 2.25 -16.40 7.67
CA ARG A 242 3.44 -17.09 7.14
C ARG A 242 4.65 -17.06 8.07
N ARG A 243 4.61 -16.30 9.19
CA ARG A 243 5.76 -16.11 10.08
C ARG A 243 6.48 -17.40 10.43
N ARG A 244 5.77 -18.39 10.98
CA ARG A 244 6.40 -19.68 11.38
C ARG A 244 7.04 -20.44 10.22
N ALA A 245 6.46 -20.36 9.02
CA ALA A 245 7.01 -20.99 7.83
C ALA A 245 8.29 -20.27 7.36
N LEU A 246 8.29 -18.94 7.42
CA LEU A 246 9.46 -18.12 7.08
C LEU A 246 10.60 -18.30 8.07
N GLU A 247 10.33 -18.38 9.37
CA GLU A 247 11.34 -18.67 10.40
C GLU A 247 11.97 -20.06 10.19
N ARG A 248 11.19 -21.06 9.78
CA ARG A 248 11.75 -22.38 9.42
C ARG A 248 12.64 -22.31 8.18
N ARG A 249 12.20 -21.57 7.14
CA ARG A 249 12.93 -21.39 5.88
C ARG A 249 14.25 -20.65 6.10
N ALA A 250 14.29 -19.72 7.03
CA ALA A 250 15.46 -18.89 7.34
C ALA A 250 16.48 -19.58 8.26
N ARG A 251 16.27 -20.84 8.67
CA ARG A 251 17.21 -21.53 9.55
C ARG A 251 18.60 -21.65 8.92
N GLY A 252 19.61 -21.24 9.67
CA GLY A 252 21.00 -21.24 9.20
C GLY A 252 21.38 -20.03 8.33
N LEU A 253 20.43 -19.18 7.95
CA LEU A 253 20.68 -17.97 7.18
C LEU A 253 20.77 -16.73 8.10
N PRO A 254 21.49 -15.69 7.70
CA PRO A 254 21.63 -14.43 8.45
C PRO A 254 20.35 -13.58 8.39
N VAL A 255 19.23 -14.08 8.92
CA VAL A 255 17.91 -13.46 8.90
C VAL A 255 17.41 -13.22 10.32
N THR A 256 16.93 -12.02 10.61
CA THR A 256 16.37 -11.60 11.91
C THR A 256 14.91 -11.18 11.75
N PHE A 257 14.01 -11.67 12.61
CA PHE A 257 12.59 -11.31 12.63
C PHE A 257 12.29 -10.38 13.80
N LEU A 258 11.97 -9.11 13.56
CA LEU A 258 11.63 -8.12 14.60
C LEU A 258 10.16 -8.21 15.03
N GLY A 259 9.31 -8.87 14.26
CA GLY A 259 7.88 -8.82 14.48
C GLY A 259 7.24 -7.51 14.03
N PHE A 260 6.02 -7.25 14.49
CA PHE A 260 5.28 -6.05 14.13
C PHE A 260 5.80 -4.82 14.88
N LEU A 261 6.27 -3.85 14.13
CA LEU A 261 6.66 -2.53 14.65
C LEU A 261 5.43 -1.63 14.68
N SER A 262 5.01 -1.20 15.88
CA SER A 262 3.81 -0.37 16.07
C SER A 262 4.05 1.11 15.81
N GLY A 263 5.28 1.59 16.03
CA GLY A 263 5.69 2.97 15.83
C GLY A 263 6.11 3.25 14.40
N ARG A 264 5.48 4.23 13.71
CA ARG A 264 5.95 4.66 12.38
C ARG A 264 7.39 5.20 12.43
N GLY A 265 7.79 5.82 13.55
CA GLY A 265 9.16 6.27 13.78
C GLY A 265 10.18 5.13 13.79
N ASP A 266 9.82 3.97 14.39
CA ASP A 266 10.69 2.80 14.41
C ASP A 266 10.83 2.18 13.01
N VAL A 267 9.74 2.15 12.25
CA VAL A 267 9.79 1.71 10.84
C VAL A 267 10.67 2.66 10.01
N ALA A 268 10.52 3.97 10.18
CA ALA A 268 11.33 4.96 9.47
C ALA A 268 12.83 4.84 9.84
N ARG A 269 13.13 4.63 11.12
CA ARG A 269 14.48 4.39 11.63
C ARG A 269 15.09 3.12 11.01
N LEU A 270 14.32 2.02 10.96
CA LEU A 270 14.77 0.77 10.36
C LEU A 270 15.06 0.95 8.86
N LEU A 271 14.11 1.54 8.13
CA LEU A 271 14.26 1.77 6.71
C LEU A 271 15.46 2.68 6.41
N ALA A 272 15.63 3.80 7.15
CA ALA A 272 16.75 4.70 6.95
C ALA A 272 18.12 4.08 7.28
N SER A 273 18.15 3.08 8.16
CA SER A 273 19.37 2.38 8.57
C SER A 273 19.75 1.22 7.65
N ALA A 274 18.87 0.79 6.72
CA ALA A 274 19.12 -0.29 5.78
C ALA A 274 19.86 0.21 4.52
N ASP A 275 20.49 -0.74 3.82
CA ASP A 275 21.17 -0.49 2.54
C ASP A 275 20.28 -0.73 1.34
N VAL A 276 19.44 -1.76 1.40
CA VAL A 276 18.46 -2.12 0.35
C VAL A 276 17.19 -2.66 1.00
N SER A 277 16.04 -2.27 0.47
CA SER A 277 14.74 -2.84 0.86
C SER A 277 14.22 -3.79 -0.20
N LEU A 278 13.72 -4.95 0.22
CA LEU A 278 13.17 -5.98 -0.65
C LEU A 278 11.63 -5.96 -0.61
N ALA A 279 11.01 -5.85 -1.78
CA ALA A 279 9.55 -5.86 -1.93
C ALA A 279 9.11 -6.86 -3.02
N PRO A 280 9.21 -8.19 -2.76
CA PRO A 280 9.09 -9.23 -3.77
C PRO A 280 7.63 -9.59 -4.15
N GLY A 281 6.62 -8.94 -3.58
CA GLY A 281 5.21 -9.24 -3.82
C GLY A 281 4.76 -8.89 -5.24
N PRO A 282 4.35 -9.87 -6.08
CA PRO A 282 3.97 -9.62 -7.48
C PRO A 282 2.59 -8.96 -7.64
N HIS A 283 1.82 -8.90 -6.58
CA HIS A 283 0.44 -8.37 -6.60
C HIS A 283 0.31 -6.99 -5.96
N GLU A 284 1.43 -6.32 -5.66
CA GLU A 284 1.38 -4.95 -5.16
C GLU A 284 0.78 -4.00 -6.20
N THR A 285 -0.21 -3.21 -5.76
CA THR A 285 -0.92 -2.27 -6.63
C THR A 285 -0.44 -0.83 -6.47
N PHE A 286 0.26 -0.52 -5.37
CA PHE A 286 0.94 0.76 -5.17
C PHE A 286 2.24 0.61 -4.36
N GLY A 287 2.22 -0.09 -3.20
CA GLY A 287 3.40 -0.42 -2.41
C GLY A 287 3.92 0.74 -1.58
N LEU A 288 3.12 1.25 -0.64
CA LEU A 288 3.55 2.31 0.28
C LEU A 288 4.84 1.98 1.01
N ALA A 289 5.07 0.72 1.39
CA ALA A 289 6.30 0.31 2.08
C ALA A 289 7.57 0.54 1.23
N ALA A 290 7.49 0.32 -0.07
CA ALA A 290 8.59 0.61 -0.98
C ALA A 290 8.85 2.13 -1.11
N LEU A 291 7.79 2.93 -1.17
CA LEU A 291 7.90 4.39 -1.14
C LEU A 291 8.43 4.92 0.20
N GLU A 292 8.05 4.32 1.31
CA GLU A 292 8.56 4.63 2.64
C GLU A 292 10.06 4.33 2.73
N ALA A 293 10.53 3.24 2.11
CA ALA A 293 11.96 2.94 1.99
C ALA A 293 12.69 3.99 1.15
N LEU A 294 12.20 4.31 -0.04
CA LEU A 294 12.77 5.36 -0.89
C LEU A 294 12.81 6.72 -0.17
N ALA A 295 11.74 7.09 0.52
CA ALA A 295 11.68 8.34 1.29
C ALA A 295 12.71 8.39 2.42
N SER A 296 13.05 7.23 3.00
CA SER A 296 14.11 7.06 4.00
C SER A 296 15.52 7.04 3.39
N GLY A 297 15.64 7.21 2.06
CA GLY A 297 16.90 7.16 1.34
C GLY A 297 17.39 5.73 1.09
N THR A 298 16.53 4.73 1.16
CA THR A 298 16.92 3.33 0.96
C THR A 298 16.40 2.84 -0.37
N PRO A 299 17.28 2.43 -1.31
CA PRO A 299 16.88 1.90 -2.60
C PRO A 299 16.11 0.58 -2.43
N VAL A 300 15.29 0.24 -3.43
CA VAL A 300 14.39 -0.91 -3.35
C VAL A 300 14.59 -1.88 -4.51
N VAL A 301 14.54 -3.19 -4.23
CA VAL A 301 14.41 -4.23 -5.25
C VAL A 301 12.99 -4.77 -5.20
N VAL A 302 12.30 -4.72 -6.33
CA VAL A 302 10.86 -4.99 -6.42
C VAL A 302 10.55 -6.02 -7.50
N SER A 303 9.39 -6.68 -7.37
CA SER A 303 8.87 -7.57 -8.42
C SER A 303 8.46 -6.78 -9.66
N ALA A 304 8.96 -7.17 -10.83
CA ALA A 304 8.57 -6.60 -12.12
C ALA A 304 7.10 -6.90 -12.50
N SER A 305 6.51 -7.93 -11.92
CA SER A 305 5.10 -8.28 -12.11
C SER A 305 4.13 -7.37 -11.37
N SER A 306 4.63 -6.51 -10.48
CA SER A 306 3.83 -5.61 -9.64
C SER A 306 3.78 -4.18 -10.18
N ALA A 307 2.91 -3.34 -9.59
CA ALA A 307 2.91 -1.91 -9.85
C ALA A 307 4.17 -1.19 -9.35
N LEU A 308 4.98 -1.82 -8.50
CA LEU A 308 6.20 -1.22 -7.94
C LEU A 308 7.23 -0.86 -9.01
N ARG A 309 7.22 -1.54 -10.16
CA ARG A 309 8.04 -1.17 -11.32
C ARG A 309 7.82 0.28 -11.79
N GLU A 310 6.66 0.87 -11.49
CA GLU A 310 6.36 2.27 -11.83
C GLU A 310 7.04 3.26 -10.86
N ILE A 311 7.43 2.78 -9.67
CA ILE A 311 8.03 3.60 -8.62
C ILE A 311 9.55 3.64 -8.77
N VAL A 312 10.18 2.54 -9.19
CA VAL A 312 11.64 2.45 -9.31
C VAL A 312 12.17 3.10 -10.59
N ARG A 313 13.40 3.58 -10.50
CA ARG A 313 14.22 4.07 -11.61
C ARG A 313 15.67 3.69 -11.36
N PRO A 314 16.54 3.70 -12.42
CA PRO A 314 17.96 3.47 -12.22
C PRO A 314 18.56 4.35 -11.11
N GLY A 315 19.37 3.78 -10.26
CA GLY A 315 20.01 4.42 -9.11
C GLY A 315 19.18 4.43 -7.83
N CYS A 316 17.84 4.37 -7.90
CA CYS A 316 17.01 4.30 -6.69
C CYS A 316 16.39 2.91 -6.43
N GLY A 317 16.55 1.99 -7.35
CA GLY A 317 16.02 0.65 -7.22
C GLY A 317 15.89 -0.05 -8.57
N GLU A 318 15.49 -1.31 -8.51
CA GLU A 318 15.38 -2.16 -9.69
C GLU A 318 14.11 -3.03 -9.61
N ALA A 319 13.46 -3.22 -10.77
CA ALA A 319 12.33 -4.13 -10.93
C ALA A 319 12.81 -5.36 -11.69
N VAL A 320 12.74 -6.52 -11.03
CA VAL A 320 13.33 -7.76 -11.52
C VAL A 320 12.31 -8.90 -11.55
N ASP A 321 12.66 -9.95 -12.27
CA ASP A 321 11.86 -11.17 -12.37
C ASP A 321 11.64 -11.84 -11.02
N ASP A 322 10.56 -12.59 -10.92
CA ASP A 322 10.02 -13.13 -9.68
C ASP A 322 10.76 -14.36 -9.15
N HIS A 323 12.10 -14.34 -9.09
CA HIS A 323 12.96 -15.38 -8.54
C HIS A 323 14.17 -14.84 -7.78
N ALA A 324 14.66 -15.58 -6.80
CA ALA A 324 15.70 -15.14 -5.88
C ALA A 324 17.02 -14.72 -6.55
N PRO A 325 17.57 -15.44 -7.56
CA PRO A 325 18.78 -15.01 -8.25
C PRO A 325 18.69 -13.62 -8.90
N ALA A 326 17.52 -13.25 -9.47
CA ALA A 326 17.33 -11.92 -10.04
C ALA A 326 17.34 -10.83 -8.95
N PHE A 327 16.70 -11.11 -7.80
CA PHE A 327 16.76 -10.21 -6.64
C PHE A 327 18.17 -10.08 -6.09
N ALA A 328 18.94 -11.18 -6.01
CA ALA A 328 20.34 -11.17 -5.56
C ALA A 328 21.23 -10.34 -6.47
N GLY A 329 21.11 -10.52 -7.78
CA GLY A 329 21.86 -9.73 -8.78
C GLY A 329 21.56 -8.23 -8.67
N ALA A 330 20.28 -7.86 -8.52
CA ALA A 330 19.88 -6.46 -8.33
C ALA A 330 20.42 -5.86 -7.02
N VAL A 331 20.39 -6.62 -5.92
CA VAL A 331 21.00 -6.20 -4.65
C VAL A 331 22.50 -5.92 -4.84
N THR A 332 23.24 -6.84 -5.47
CA THR A 332 24.66 -6.68 -5.73
C THR A 332 24.93 -5.42 -6.58
N GLY A 333 24.21 -5.24 -7.68
CA GLY A 333 24.37 -4.08 -8.55
C GLY A 333 24.08 -2.74 -7.86
N LEU A 334 23.07 -2.71 -6.96
CA LEU A 334 22.80 -1.51 -6.15
C LEU A 334 23.92 -1.22 -5.15
N LEU A 335 24.49 -2.27 -4.53
CA LEU A 335 25.55 -2.12 -3.53
C LEU A 335 26.91 -1.69 -4.16
N GLU A 336 27.14 -1.96 -5.43
CA GLU A 336 28.32 -1.47 -6.17
C GLU A 336 28.29 0.06 -6.37
N SER A 337 27.10 0.67 -6.36
CA SER A 337 26.97 2.11 -6.47
C SER A 337 27.36 2.80 -5.16
N PRO A 338 27.96 4.03 -5.21
CA PRO A 338 28.28 4.80 -4.00
C PRO A 338 27.03 5.01 -3.12
N GLU A 339 27.17 4.81 -1.79
CA GLU A 339 26.06 4.87 -0.85
C GLU A 339 25.31 6.19 -0.94
N ASP A 340 26.01 7.32 -0.91
CA ASP A 340 25.38 8.64 -0.94
C ASP A 340 24.58 8.86 -2.22
N ALA A 341 25.10 8.40 -3.37
CA ALA A 341 24.44 8.54 -4.65
C ALA A 341 23.13 7.75 -4.72
N ARG A 342 23.14 6.47 -4.30
CA ARG A 342 21.93 5.64 -4.30
C ARG A 342 20.89 6.12 -3.28
N ARG A 343 21.33 6.63 -2.12
CA ARG A 343 20.45 7.20 -1.10
C ARG A 343 19.81 8.50 -1.54
N ALA A 344 20.59 9.39 -2.17
CA ALA A 344 20.08 10.64 -2.75
C ALA A 344 19.06 10.36 -3.87
N ALA A 345 19.36 9.42 -4.77
CA ALA A 345 18.44 9.02 -5.83
C ALA A 345 17.12 8.43 -5.28
N ALA A 346 17.20 7.60 -4.24
CA ALA A 346 16.02 7.04 -3.56
C ALA A 346 15.15 8.16 -2.99
N ARG A 347 15.75 9.08 -2.24
CA ARG A 347 15.03 10.23 -1.65
C ARG A 347 14.41 11.12 -2.72
N ALA A 348 15.16 11.52 -3.73
CA ALA A 348 14.66 12.36 -4.83
C ALA A 348 13.46 11.71 -5.55
N ARG A 349 13.51 10.38 -5.74
CA ARG A 349 12.39 9.65 -6.33
C ARG A 349 11.15 9.69 -5.46
N ALA A 350 11.27 9.51 -4.15
CA ALA A 350 10.14 9.56 -3.22
C ALA A 350 9.47 10.96 -3.18
N GLU A 351 10.23 12.04 -3.36
CA GLU A 351 9.72 13.42 -3.36
C GLU A 351 8.74 13.71 -4.51
N GLU A 352 8.82 12.92 -5.60
CA GLU A 352 7.81 12.99 -6.66
C GLU A 352 6.43 12.52 -6.20
N PHE A 353 6.34 11.78 -5.07
CA PHE A 353 5.13 11.20 -4.50
C PHE A 353 4.73 11.86 -3.16
N ALA A 354 4.79 13.18 -3.09
CA ALA A 354 4.36 13.88 -1.89
C ALA A 354 2.82 13.89 -1.74
N TRP A 355 2.30 13.68 -0.52
CA TRP A 355 0.86 13.69 -0.24
C TRP A 355 0.10 14.91 -0.77
N PRO A 356 0.62 16.16 -0.73
CA PRO A 356 -0.09 17.31 -1.29
C PRO A 356 -0.48 17.15 -2.75
N ARG A 357 0.36 16.51 -3.57
CA ARG A 357 0.02 16.21 -4.98
C ARG A 357 -1.12 15.20 -5.11
N SER A 358 -1.10 14.17 -4.27
CA SER A 358 -2.19 13.17 -4.23
C SER A 358 -3.51 13.81 -3.80
N VAL A 359 -3.48 14.63 -2.76
CA VAL A 359 -4.65 15.39 -2.27
C VAL A 359 -5.24 16.27 -3.36
N GLN A 360 -4.40 17.06 -4.03
CA GLN A 360 -4.84 17.93 -5.14
C GLN A 360 -5.45 17.12 -6.29
N GLY A 361 -4.81 16.01 -6.66
CA GLY A 361 -5.32 15.11 -7.70
C GLY A 361 -6.67 14.48 -7.35
N MET A 362 -6.85 14.05 -6.09
CA MET A 362 -8.11 13.49 -5.61
C MET A 362 -9.21 14.54 -5.55
N LEU A 363 -8.93 15.75 -5.05
CA LEU A 363 -9.90 16.87 -5.04
C LEU A 363 -10.32 17.25 -6.46
N SER A 364 -9.38 17.27 -7.41
CA SER A 364 -9.70 17.46 -8.83
C SER A 364 -10.55 16.33 -9.43
N ALA A 365 -10.42 15.10 -8.91
CA ALA A 365 -11.23 13.97 -9.34
C ALA A 365 -12.63 13.96 -8.72
N LEU A 366 -12.83 14.66 -7.59
CA LEU A 366 -14.11 14.86 -6.91
C LEU A 366 -14.87 16.11 -7.39
N ALA A 367 -14.20 17.04 -8.06
CA ALA A 367 -14.83 18.25 -8.62
C ALA A 367 -15.81 17.91 -9.74
#